data_450722f61e84e33487818833ff697a48
#
_entry.id   450722f61e84e33487818833ff697a48
#
_cell.length_a   1.000
_cell.length_b   1.000
_cell.length_c   1.000
_cell.angle_alpha   90.00
_cell.angle_beta   90.00
_cell.angle_gamma   90.00
#
_symmetry.space_group_name_H-M   'P 1'
#
loop_
_entity.id
_entity.type
_entity.pdbx_description
1 polymer ?
#
loop_
_entity_poly.entity_id
_entity_poly.type
_entity_poly.pdbx_seq_one_letter_code
_entity_poly.pdbx_strand_id
1 'polypeptide(L)'
;MNEADSREEGAKAIAVRELLLLGEKTVEARAVLASLQQELSDANSRLTDSQHIEQLIEANQQLVLAILLAQSDAEKPGLAQEEQRLYLELREANEQLVIASLSAQHLQASAENALEQQRKVLTLVAHELRNPLTPISMIAGRLVRVPSEELPRMQQLIEGQVRHMSRLVEDLLDVSRASTGKFHLDCRVIDMAQIIHESIEVCSPVMVAHHLHFSSELPDCGLSVNGDPVRLTQILGNLLGNAAKYTPAGGAVRLLVSTAANVLEIRISDNGIGISAQALPFIFEPFVQDVHAIGFNGAGLGIGLTVVRELVEAHGGTVTGNSEGDGKGSEFVVTLPLVKH
;
A
#
# COMPACT_ATOMS: atom_id res chain seq x y z
N MET A 1 12.35 6.31 52.69
CA MET A 1 11.59 5.55 51.63
C MET A 1 11.63 6.43 50.39
N ASN A 2 12.47 6.02 49.44
CA ASN A 2 13.17 6.92 48.55
C ASN A 2 12.38 7.29 47.29
N GLU A 3 12.54 8.53 46.82
CA GLU A 3 12.12 9.03 45.48
C GLU A 3 12.58 8.11 44.31
N ALA A 4 13.64 7.35 44.52
CA ALA A 4 14.13 6.35 43.52
C ALA A 4 13.16 5.17 43.35
N ASP A 5 12.56 4.66 44.43
CA ASP A 5 11.56 3.57 44.39
C ASP A 5 10.28 3.96 43.66
N SER A 6 9.82 5.21 43.86
CA SER A 6 8.61 5.73 43.18
C SER A 6 8.83 5.96 41.69
N ARG A 7 10.05 6.31 41.26
CA ARG A 7 10.42 6.42 39.84
C ARG A 7 10.55 5.08 39.15
N GLU A 8 11.05 4.06 39.89
CA GLU A 8 11.18 2.68 39.36
C GLU A 8 9.80 2.00 39.21
N GLU A 9 8.88 2.23 40.15
CA GLU A 9 7.48 1.77 40.01
C GLU A 9 6.74 2.49 38.86
N GLY A 10 6.97 3.78 38.66
CA GLY A 10 6.43 4.53 37.55
C GLY A 10 6.93 4.02 36.19
N ALA A 11 8.22 3.74 36.06
CA ALA A 11 8.79 3.19 34.85
C ALA A 11 8.30 1.77 34.54
N LYS A 12 8.12 0.92 35.57
CA LYS A 12 7.53 -0.42 35.41
C LYS A 12 6.07 -0.35 34.98
N ALA A 13 5.29 0.59 35.52
CA ALA A 13 3.88 0.78 35.15
C ALA A 13 3.72 1.24 33.69
N ILE A 14 4.61 2.12 33.22
CA ILE A 14 4.63 2.58 31.83
C ILE A 14 5.02 1.43 30.90
N ALA A 15 6.07 0.66 31.23
CA ALA A 15 6.48 -0.49 30.42
C ALA A 15 5.40 -1.59 30.33
N VAL A 16 4.66 -1.83 31.42
CA VAL A 16 3.53 -2.77 31.42
C VAL A 16 2.37 -2.25 30.55
N ARG A 17 2.10 -0.95 30.57
CA ARG A 17 1.05 -0.33 29.74
C ARG A 17 1.42 -0.39 28.25
N GLU A 18 2.67 -0.18 27.91
CA GLU A 18 3.18 -0.29 26.52
C GLU A 18 3.17 -1.73 26.03
N LEU A 19 3.51 -2.71 26.90
CA LEU A 19 3.40 -4.13 26.58
C LEU A 19 1.94 -4.57 26.37
N LEU A 20 0.99 -4.02 27.10
CA LEU A 20 -0.44 -4.26 26.89
C LEU A 20 -0.92 -3.66 25.56
N LEU A 21 -0.52 -2.43 25.23
CA LEU A 21 -0.78 -1.80 23.93
C LEU A 21 -0.16 -2.59 22.76
N LEU A 22 1.05 -3.10 22.94
CA LEU A 22 1.69 -3.98 21.96
C LEU A 22 0.92 -5.28 21.81
N GLY A 23 0.41 -5.83 22.90
CA GLY A 23 -0.47 -7.01 22.91
C GLY A 23 -1.76 -6.78 22.10
N GLU A 24 -2.41 -5.63 22.29
CA GLU A 24 -3.62 -5.26 21.54
C GLU A 24 -3.30 -5.07 20.03
N LYS A 25 -2.23 -4.36 19.70
CA LYS A 25 -1.80 -4.16 18.30
C LYS A 25 -1.41 -5.48 17.60
N THR A 26 -0.80 -6.42 18.33
CA THR A 26 -0.48 -7.75 17.78
C THR A 26 -1.73 -8.60 17.58
N VAL A 27 -2.74 -8.44 18.42
CA VAL A 27 -4.06 -9.11 18.25
C VAL A 27 -4.78 -8.53 17.03
N GLU A 28 -4.75 -7.21 16.83
CA GLU A 28 -5.32 -6.54 15.66
C GLU A 28 -4.63 -6.99 14.36
N ALA A 29 -3.30 -7.03 14.34
CA ALA A 29 -2.53 -7.51 13.18
C ALA A 29 -2.82 -9.00 12.88
N ARG A 30 -2.99 -9.84 13.91
CA ARG A 30 -3.40 -11.23 13.74
C ARG A 30 -4.82 -11.36 13.21
N ALA A 31 -5.74 -10.50 13.62
CA ALA A 31 -7.11 -10.49 13.12
C ALA A 31 -7.16 -10.12 11.62
N VAL A 32 -6.37 -9.13 11.20
CA VAL A 32 -6.23 -8.75 9.78
C VAL A 32 -5.62 -9.90 8.97
N LEU A 33 -4.57 -10.56 9.49
CA LEU A 33 -3.97 -11.72 8.83
C LEU A 33 -4.96 -12.90 8.73
N ALA A 34 -5.76 -13.15 9.76
CA ALA A 34 -6.78 -14.19 9.74
C ALA A 34 -7.89 -13.88 8.72
N SER A 35 -8.33 -12.61 8.61
CA SER A 35 -9.30 -12.18 7.60
C SER A 35 -8.77 -12.39 6.17
N LEU A 36 -7.52 -12.00 5.92
CA LEU A 36 -6.86 -12.20 4.63
C LEU A 36 -6.66 -13.69 4.29
N GLN A 37 -6.35 -14.53 5.30
CA GLN A 37 -6.26 -15.98 5.10
C GLN A 37 -7.63 -16.61 4.80
N GLN A 38 -8.70 -16.10 5.39
CA GLN A 38 -10.05 -16.56 5.10
C GLN A 38 -10.47 -16.19 3.68
N GLU A 39 -10.22 -14.94 3.24
CA GLU A 39 -10.47 -14.51 1.86
C GLU A 39 -9.68 -15.35 0.85
N LEU A 40 -8.44 -15.73 1.19
CA LEU A 40 -7.58 -16.60 0.39
C LEU A 40 -8.14 -18.02 0.28
N SER A 41 -8.69 -18.54 1.37
CA SER A 41 -9.35 -19.84 1.41
C SER A 41 -10.64 -19.85 0.58
N ASP A 42 -11.43 -18.77 0.67
CA ASP A 42 -12.67 -18.61 -0.09
C ASP A 42 -12.40 -18.43 -1.59
N ALA A 43 -11.33 -17.71 -1.95
CA ALA A 43 -10.87 -17.60 -3.35
C ALA A 43 -10.38 -18.96 -3.89
N ASN A 44 -9.64 -19.73 -3.09
CA ASN A 44 -9.14 -21.04 -3.47
C ASN A 44 -10.27 -22.09 -3.63
N SER A 45 -11.34 -21.98 -2.85
CA SER A 45 -12.53 -22.86 -2.99
C SER A 45 -13.31 -22.59 -4.29
N ARG A 46 -13.25 -21.36 -4.83
CA ARG A 46 -13.85 -20.99 -6.13
C ARG A 46 -13.02 -21.48 -7.34
N LEU A 47 -11.74 -21.80 -7.14
CA LEU A 47 -10.84 -22.33 -8.18
C LEU A 47 -11.04 -23.82 -8.46
N THR A 48 -11.78 -24.55 -7.61
CA THR A 48 -12.12 -25.96 -7.83
C THR A 48 -13.08 -26.21 -9.02
N ASP A 49 -13.59 -25.15 -9.65
CA ASP A 49 -14.38 -25.23 -10.89
C ASP A 49 -13.54 -25.52 -12.16
N SER A 50 -12.23 -25.72 -12.01
CA SER A 50 -11.36 -26.12 -13.14
C SER A 50 -11.81 -27.42 -13.81
N GLN A 51 -12.44 -28.33 -13.05
CA GLN A 51 -13.05 -29.55 -13.61
C GLN A 51 -14.23 -29.28 -14.56
N HIS A 52 -14.97 -28.18 -14.31
CA HIS A 52 -16.07 -27.76 -15.18
C HIS A 52 -15.58 -27.28 -16.56
N ILE A 53 -14.42 -26.63 -16.59
CA ILE A 53 -13.80 -26.13 -17.83
C ILE A 53 -13.29 -27.27 -18.66
N GLU A 54 -12.66 -28.30 -18.07
CA GLU A 54 -12.22 -29.49 -18.74
C GLU A 54 -13.41 -30.30 -19.32
N GLN A 55 -14.51 -30.41 -18.56
CA GLN A 55 -15.75 -31.02 -19.01
C GLN A 55 -16.39 -30.28 -20.19
N LEU A 56 -16.35 -28.93 -20.19
CA LEU A 56 -16.86 -28.12 -21.30
C LEU A 56 -16.01 -28.28 -22.56
N ILE A 57 -14.67 -28.38 -22.42
CA ILE A 57 -13.76 -28.63 -23.55
C ILE A 57 -14.01 -30.01 -24.13
N GLU A 58 -14.17 -31.02 -23.27
CA GLU A 58 -14.44 -32.39 -23.69
C GLU A 58 -15.82 -32.54 -24.39
N ALA A 59 -16.85 -31.91 -23.84
CA ALA A 59 -18.17 -31.82 -24.45
C ALA A 59 -18.12 -31.12 -25.82
N ASN A 60 -17.35 -30.07 -25.97
CA ASN A 60 -17.14 -29.35 -27.23
C ASN A 60 -16.44 -30.25 -28.28
N GLN A 61 -15.40 -31.00 -27.87
CA GLN A 61 -14.72 -31.95 -28.76
C GLN A 61 -15.66 -33.05 -29.23
N GLN A 62 -16.49 -33.59 -28.34
CA GLN A 62 -17.50 -34.62 -28.70
C GLN A 62 -18.56 -34.05 -29.64
N LEU A 63 -18.96 -32.80 -29.44
CA LEU A 63 -19.91 -32.10 -30.29
C LEU A 63 -19.37 -31.92 -31.72
N VAL A 64 -18.11 -31.48 -31.87
CA VAL A 64 -17.43 -31.31 -33.14
C VAL A 64 -17.32 -32.65 -33.86
N LEU A 65 -17.02 -33.75 -33.13
CA LEU A 65 -16.95 -35.12 -33.71
C LEU A 65 -18.33 -35.59 -34.18
N ALA A 66 -19.39 -35.32 -33.43
CA ALA A 66 -20.77 -35.63 -33.80
C ALA A 66 -21.22 -34.88 -35.06
N ILE A 67 -20.85 -33.61 -35.23
CA ILE A 67 -21.09 -32.80 -36.43
C ILE A 67 -20.40 -33.44 -37.66
N LEU A 68 -19.12 -33.83 -37.51
CA LEU A 68 -18.36 -34.43 -38.61
C LEU A 68 -18.91 -35.79 -39.02
N LEU A 69 -19.40 -36.59 -38.07
CA LEU A 69 -20.05 -37.88 -38.34
C LEU A 69 -21.40 -37.71 -39.01
N ALA A 70 -22.22 -36.74 -38.57
CA ALA A 70 -23.53 -36.42 -39.19
C ALA A 70 -23.36 -35.94 -40.66
N GLN A 71 -22.30 -35.18 -40.97
CA GLN A 71 -21.99 -34.77 -42.34
C GLN A 71 -21.63 -35.97 -43.27
N SER A 72 -21.05 -37.02 -42.69
CA SER A 72 -20.69 -38.23 -43.48
C SER A 72 -21.87 -39.10 -43.86
N ASP A 73 -23.00 -39.03 -43.13
CA ASP A 73 -24.20 -39.87 -43.39
C ASP A 73 -25.29 -39.21 -44.25
N ALA A 74 -25.10 -37.95 -44.70
CA ALA A 74 -26.12 -37.15 -45.35
C ALA A 74 -26.28 -37.40 -46.87
N GLU A 75 -26.42 -38.65 -47.31
CA GLU A 75 -26.73 -38.96 -48.72
C GLU A 75 -28.23 -39.28 -49.02
N LYS A 76 -29.18 -38.87 -48.15
CA LYS A 76 -30.62 -39.10 -48.40
C LYS A 76 -31.40 -37.84 -48.65
N PRO A 77 -31.97 -37.62 -49.87
CA PRO A 77 -32.77 -36.43 -50.16
C PRO A 77 -34.17 -36.55 -49.50
N GLY A 78 -34.44 -35.73 -48.55
CA GLY A 78 -35.71 -35.63 -47.85
C GLY A 78 -35.66 -35.07 -46.42
N LEU A 79 -34.49 -35.11 -45.79
CA LEU A 79 -34.24 -34.65 -44.42
C LEU A 79 -33.49 -33.30 -44.36
N ALA A 80 -33.17 -32.72 -45.51
CA ALA A 80 -32.23 -31.61 -45.64
C ALA A 80 -32.57 -30.33 -44.84
N GLN A 81 -33.86 -30.05 -44.61
CA GLN A 81 -34.26 -28.83 -43.89
C GLN A 81 -34.11 -28.99 -42.37
N GLU A 82 -34.42 -30.15 -41.84
CA GLU A 82 -34.33 -30.42 -40.38
C GLU A 82 -32.86 -30.62 -39.96
N GLU A 83 -32.07 -31.29 -40.82
CA GLU A 83 -30.61 -31.42 -40.65
C GLU A 83 -29.91 -30.03 -40.70
N GLN A 84 -30.30 -29.17 -41.62
CA GLN A 84 -29.71 -27.84 -41.75
C GLN A 84 -30.04 -26.96 -40.56
N ARG A 85 -31.24 -27.07 -39.99
CA ARG A 85 -31.63 -26.40 -38.77
C ARG A 85 -30.80 -26.88 -37.57
N LEU A 86 -30.69 -28.21 -37.40
CA LEU A 86 -29.91 -28.82 -36.34
C LEU A 86 -28.42 -28.45 -36.44
N TYR A 87 -27.89 -28.38 -37.65
CA TYR A 87 -26.52 -27.92 -37.91
C TYR A 87 -26.29 -26.46 -37.46
N LEU A 88 -27.25 -25.57 -37.76
CA LEU A 88 -27.13 -24.18 -37.34
C LEU A 88 -27.25 -24.02 -35.81
N GLU A 89 -28.18 -24.72 -35.16
CA GLU A 89 -28.32 -24.74 -33.71
C GLU A 89 -27.07 -25.32 -33.03
N LEU A 90 -26.49 -26.38 -33.60
CA LEU A 90 -25.26 -26.99 -33.08
C LEU A 90 -24.04 -26.09 -33.24
N ARG A 91 -23.94 -25.34 -34.35
CA ARG A 91 -22.89 -24.39 -34.61
C ARG A 91 -23.00 -23.21 -33.65
N GLU A 92 -24.20 -22.67 -33.41
CA GLU A 92 -24.42 -21.58 -32.48
C GLU A 92 -24.09 -21.98 -31.03
N ALA A 93 -24.50 -23.20 -30.63
CA ALA A 93 -24.14 -23.74 -29.31
C ALA A 93 -22.61 -23.91 -29.15
N ASN A 94 -21.94 -24.38 -30.24
CA ASN A 94 -20.47 -24.51 -30.22
C ASN A 94 -19.77 -23.15 -30.13
N GLU A 95 -20.22 -22.14 -30.88
CA GLU A 95 -19.67 -20.79 -30.80
C GLU A 95 -19.84 -20.21 -29.37
N GLN A 96 -20.99 -20.39 -28.73
CA GLN A 96 -21.24 -19.99 -27.35
C GLN A 96 -20.35 -20.73 -26.34
N LEU A 97 -20.14 -22.05 -26.53
CA LEU A 97 -19.25 -22.85 -25.70
C LEU A 97 -17.79 -22.37 -25.78
N VAL A 98 -17.31 -22.04 -26.98
CA VAL A 98 -15.96 -21.53 -27.20
C VAL A 98 -15.80 -20.17 -26.49
N ILE A 99 -16.77 -19.26 -26.64
CA ILE A 99 -16.75 -17.93 -25.96
C ILE A 99 -16.76 -18.11 -24.44
N ALA A 100 -17.61 -18.99 -23.91
CA ALA A 100 -17.69 -19.26 -22.49
C ALA A 100 -16.39 -19.85 -21.93
N SER A 101 -15.78 -20.79 -22.68
CA SER A 101 -14.50 -21.41 -22.32
C SER A 101 -13.35 -20.38 -22.28
N LEU A 102 -13.24 -19.53 -23.30
CA LEU A 102 -12.24 -18.47 -23.34
C LEU A 102 -12.43 -17.46 -22.20
N SER A 103 -13.67 -17.08 -21.92
CA SER A 103 -14.00 -16.18 -20.82
C SER A 103 -13.65 -16.80 -19.46
N ALA A 104 -13.93 -18.06 -19.25
CA ALA A 104 -13.58 -18.80 -18.05
C ALA A 104 -12.06 -18.90 -17.86
N GLN A 105 -11.30 -19.19 -18.92
CA GLN A 105 -9.83 -19.21 -18.88
C GLN A 105 -9.26 -17.83 -18.52
N HIS A 106 -9.81 -16.75 -19.08
CA HIS A 106 -9.37 -15.40 -18.76
C HIS A 106 -9.65 -15.04 -17.29
N LEU A 107 -10.84 -15.39 -16.78
CA LEU A 107 -11.21 -15.19 -15.38
C LEU A 107 -10.32 -16.00 -14.43
N GLN A 108 -10.03 -17.25 -14.78
CA GLN A 108 -9.12 -18.10 -14.01
C GLN A 108 -7.72 -17.50 -13.94
N ALA A 109 -7.13 -17.14 -15.09
CA ALA A 109 -5.80 -16.52 -15.13
C ALA A 109 -5.76 -15.20 -14.31
N SER A 110 -6.82 -14.40 -14.37
CA SER A 110 -6.95 -13.19 -13.58
C SER A 110 -7.01 -13.48 -12.07
N ALA A 111 -7.78 -14.50 -11.67
CA ALA A 111 -7.88 -14.91 -10.27
C ALA A 111 -6.56 -15.49 -9.74
N GLU A 112 -5.86 -16.31 -10.53
CA GLU A 112 -4.53 -16.84 -10.16
C GLU A 112 -3.51 -15.73 -9.97
N ASN A 113 -3.48 -14.73 -10.86
CA ASN A 113 -2.61 -13.57 -10.75
C ASN A 113 -2.92 -12.75 -9.49
N ALA A 114 -4.21 -12.51 -9.18
CA ALA A 114 -4.63 -11.81 -7.99
C ALA A 114 -4.21 -12.56 -6.71
N LEU A 115 -4.36 -13.89 -6.69
CA LEU A 115 -3.96 -14.74 -5.58
C LEU A 115 -2.44 -14.71 -5.36
N GLU A 116 -1.66 -14.75 -6.43
CA GLU A 116 -0.20 -14.66 -6.35
C GLU A 116 0.25 -13.30 -5.82
N GLN A 117 -0.36 -12.22 -6.28
CA GLN A 117 -0.11 -10.88 -5.74
C GLN A 117 -0.46 -10.81 -4.25
N GLN A 118 -1.60 -11.34 -3.84
CA GLN A 118 -2.00 -11.37 -2.43
C GLN A 118 -1.01 -12.17 -1.57
N ARG A 119 -0.50 -13.30 -2.05
CA ARG A 119 0.55 -14.07 -1.37
C ARG A 119 1.86 -13.29 -1.22
N LYS A 120 2.28 -12.57 -2.26
CA LYS A 120 3.48 -11.70 -2.23
C LYS A 120 3.31 -10.61 -1.16
N VAL A 121 2.16 -9.96 -1.11
CA VAL A 121 1.82 -8.95 -0.10
C VAL A 121 1.89 -9.52 1.32
N LEU A 122 1.24 -10.65 1.58
CA LEU A 122 1.27 -11.29 2.91
C LEU A 122 2.69 -11.65 3.34
N THR A 123 3.52 -12.14 2.42
CA THR A 123 4.91 -12.46 2.69
C THR A 123 5.71 -11.21 3.04
N LEU A 124 5.53 -10.11 2.29
CA LEU A 124 6.17 -8.83 2.55
C LEU A 124 5.76 -8.27 3.92
N VAL A 125 4.46 -8.25 4.22
CA VAL A 125 3.93 -7.81 5.52
C VAL A 125 4.52 -8.62 6.67
N ALA A 126 4.58 -9.95 6.53
CA ALA A 126 5.17 -10.82 7.55
C ALA A 126 6.67 -10.51 7.77
N HIS A 127 7.42 -10.21 6.72
CA HIS A 127 8.82 -9.81 6.81
C HIS A 127 8.96 -8.45 7.51
N GLU A 128 8.20 -7.45 7.11
CA GLU A 128 8.26 -6.10 7.66
C GLU A 128 7.79 -6.04 9.13
N LEU A 129 6.86 -6.90 9.54
CA LEU A 129 6.49 -7.04 10.95
C LEU A 129 7.54 -7.81 11.77
N ARG A 130 8.25 -8.77 11.16
CA ARG A 130 9.32 -9.52 11.85
C ARG A 130 10.54 -8.65 12.13
N ASN A 131 10.85 -7.72 11.22
CA ASN A 131 12.02 -6.84 11.33
C ASN A 131 12.06 -6.06 12.65
N PRO A 132 11.02 -5.33 13.08
CA PRO A 132 11.00 -4.64 14.36
C PRO A 132 10.84 -5.56 15.58
N LEU A 133 10.21 -6.73 15.43
CA LEU A 133 10.04 -7.70 16.51
C LEU A 133 11.37 -8.34 16.94
N THR A 134 12.30 -8.56 16.00
CA THR A 134 13.60 -9.17 16.30
C THR A 134 14.42 -8.33 17.30
N PRO A 135 14.66 -7.02 17.08
CA PRO A 135 15.34 -6.16 18.06
C PRO A 135 14.61 -6.10 19.42
N ILE A 136 13.27 -5.99 19.40
CA ILE A 136 12.49 -5.97 20.65
C ILE A 136 12.74 -7.25 21.44
N SER A 137 12.65 -8.41 20.82
CA SER A 137 12.88 -9.70 21.46
C SER A 137 14.30 -9.82 22.01
N MET A 138 15.30 -9.36 21.26
CA MET A 138 16.70 -9.34 21.69
C MET A 138 16.92 -8.45 22.92
N ILE A 139 16.31 -7.25 22.92
CA ILE A 139 16.40 -6.30 24.03
C ILE A 139 15.67 -6.87 25.24
N ALA A 140 14.47 -7.43 25.08
CA ALA A 140 13.70 -8.03 26.16
C ALA A 140 14.46 -9.19 26.85
N GLY A 141 15.16 -10.02 26.08
CA GLY A 141 16.01 -11.10 26.63
C GLY A 141 17.24 -10.59 27.39
N ARG A 142 17.64 -9.35 27.18
CA ARG A 142 18.81 -8.72 27.87
C ARG A 142 18.41 -7.88 29.08
N LEU A 143 17.18 -7.38 29.16
CA LEU A 143 16.70 -6.44 30.18
C LEU A 143 17.01 -6.88 31.62
N VAL A 144 17.00 -8.19 31.91
CA VAL A 144 17.26 -8.75 33.25
C VAL A 144 18.73 -8.62 33.68
N ARG A 145 19.63 -8.38 32.71
CA ARG A 145 21.09 -8.41 32.95
C ARG A 145 21.80 -7.07 32.67
N VAL A 146 21.00 -6.05 32.36
CA VAL A 146 21.55 -4.75 31.92
C VAL A 146 21.74 -3.81 33.11
N PRO A 147 22.87 -3.06 33.17
CA PRO A 147 23.05 -1.99 34.14
C PRO A 147 21.97 -0.94 34.03
N SER A 148 21.56 -0.36 35.15
CA SER A 148 20.51 0.67 35.21
C SER A 148 20.78 1.89 34.31
N GLU A 149 22.02 2.17 34.01
CA GLU A 149 22.44 3.29 33.15
C GLU A 149 22.09 3.08 31.66
N GLU A 150 21.97 1.82 31.21
CA GLU A 150 21.62 1.48 29.82
C GLU A 150 20.10 1.33 29.59
N LEU A 151 19.30 1.24 30.65
CA LEU A 151 17.85 1.06 30.58
C LEU A 151 17.15 2.14 29.75
N PRO A 152 17.44 3.46 29.91
CA PRO A 152 16.78 4.49 29.11
C PRO A 152 17.04 4.36 27.60
N ARG A 153 18.26 3.95 27.23
CA ARG A 153 18.62 3.69 25.82
C ARG A 153 17.85 2.52 25.23
N MET A 154 17.72 1.44 26.02
CA MET A 154 16.94 0.27 25.59
C MET A 154 15.47 0.58 25.47
N GLN A 155 14.92 1.35 26.40
CA GLN A 155 13.53 1.82 26.34
C GLN A 155 13.30 2.63 25.05
N GLN A 156 14.15 3.61 24.74
CA GLN A 156 14.04 4.39 23.50
C GLN A 156 14.08 3.52 22.23
N LEU A 157 14.92 2.48 22.22
CA LEU A 157 14.99 1.55 21.11
C LEU A 157 13.68 0.76 20.96
N ILE A 158 13.13 0.24 22.05
CA ILE A 158 11.84 -0.47 22.03
C ILE A 158 10.72 0.45 21.56
N GLU A 159 10.60 1.65 22.15
CA GLU A 159 9.62 2.66 21.77
C GLU A 159 9.70 3.02 20.27
N GLY A 160 10.91 3.14 19.75
CA GLY A 160 11.17 3.37 18.33
C GLY A 160 10.60 2.24 17.45
N GLN A 161 10.82 0.98 17.83
CA GLN A 161 10.30 -0.18 17.11
C GLN A 161 8.78 -0.28 17.22
N VAL A 162 8.20 -0.01 18.39
CA VAL A 162 6.74 0.00 18.60
C VAL A 162 6.08 1.07 17.74
N ARG A 163 6.61 2.30 17.72
CA ARG A 163 6.10 3.37 16.84
C ARG A 163 6.20 3.00 15.36
N HIS A 164 7.27 2.31 14.96
CA HIS A 164 7.40 1.81 13.60
C HIS A 164 6.33 0.76 13.26
N MET A 165 6.11 -0.21 14.13
CA MET A 165 5.06 -1.22 13.96
C MET A 165 3.66 -0.59 13.91
N SER A 166 3.36 0.37 14.79
CA SER A 166 2.08 1.09 14.78
C SER A 166 1.82 1.76 13.43
N ARG A 167 2.82 2.44 12.88
CA ARG A 167 2.69 3.06 11.54
C ARG A 167 2.46 2.03 10.43
N LEU A 168 3.19 0.90 10.45
CA LEU A 168 2.97 -0.17 9.48
C LEU A 168 1.54 -0.73 9.51
N VAL A 169 0.98 -0.91 10.72
CA VAL A 169 -0.40 -1.38 10.88
C VAL A 169 -1.40 -0.32 10.40
N GLU A 170 -1.19 0.94 10.74
CA GLU A 170 -2.04 2.05 10.28
C GLU A 170 -2.02 2.17 8.75
N ASP A 171 -0.85 2.11 8.13
CA ASP A 171 -0.71 2.15 6.68
C ASP A 171 -1.44 0.98 6.00
N LEU A 172 -1.36 -0.24 6.56
CA LEU A 172 -2.10 -1.41 6.06
C LEU A 172 -3.61 -1.24 6.16
N LEU A 173 -4.10 -0.70 7.29
CA LEU A 173 -5.52 -0.41 7.48
C LEU A 173 -5.99 0.68 6.52
N ASP A 174 -5.17 1.70 6.26
CA ASP A 174 -5.50 2.77 5.32
C ASP A 174 -5.62 2.24 3.89
N VAL A 175 -4.71 1.36 3.42
CA VAL A 175 -4.83 0.69 2.11
C VAL A 175 -6.09 -0.18 2.03
N SER A 176 -6.40 -0.92 3.09
CA SER A 176 -7.65 -1.71 3.15
C SER A 176 -8.90 -0.84 3.09
N ARG A 177 -8.88 0.35 3.70
CA ARG A 177 -9.99 1.32 3.63
C ARG A 177 -10.08 1.99 2.26
N ALA A 178 -8.94 2.30 1.64
CA ALA A 178 -8.85 2.84 0.29
C ALA A 178 -9.51 1.92 -0.73
N SER A 179 -9.17 0.63 -0.72
CA SER A 179 -9.73 -0.37 -1.64
C SER A 179 -11.25 -0.53 -1.54
N THR A 180 -11.85 -0.13 -0.40
CA THR A 180 -13.30 -0.18 -0.16
C THR A 180 -14.01 1.16 -0.33
N GLY A 181 -13.30 2.25 -0.66
CA GLY A 181 -13.86 3.61 -0.79
C GLY A 181 -14.39 4.18 0.53
N LYS A 182 -13.95 3.68 1.67
CA LYS A 182 -14.50 4.01 3.01
C LYS A 182 -13.62 4.94 3.84
N PHE A 183 -12.87 5.86 3.21
CA PHE A 183 -12.23 6.91 4.00
C PHE A 183 -13.29 7.84 4.61
N HIS A 184 -13.35 7.86 5.94
CA HIS A 184 -14.08 8.89 6.68
C HIS A 184 -13.07 9.97 7.07
N LEU A 185 -13.20 11.15 6.46
CA LEU A 185 -12.41 12.33 6.78
C LEU A 185 -13.18 13.23 7.75
N ASP A 186 -12.52 13.70 8.80
CA ASP A 186 -13.03 14.76 9.69
C ASP A 186 -12.60 16.13 9.15
N CYS A 187 -13.21 16.52 8.02
CA CYS A 187 -12.86 17.73 7.31
C CYS A 187 -13.34 18.98 8.04
N ARG A 188 -12.42 19.95 8.22
CA ARG A 188 -12.70 21.28 8.70
C ARG A 188 -11.82 22.30 7.99
N VAL A 189 -12.19 23.57 8.06
CA VAL A 189 -11.33 24.64 7.53
C VAL A 189 -10.11 24.79 8.44
N ILE A 190 -8.94 24.60 7.87
CA ILE A 190 -7.65 24.64 8.57
C ILE A 190 -6.64 25.47 7.79
N ASP A 191 -5.66 25.99 8.49
CA ASP A 191 -4.51 26.67 7.89
C ASP A 191 -3.41 25.66 7.59
N MET A 192 -3.14 25.41 6.30
CA MET A 192 -2.09 24.51 5.87
C MET A 192 -0.68 24.94 6.27
N ALA A 193 -0.45 26.25 6.49
CA ALA A 193 0.85 26.73 6.97
C ALA A 193 1.20 26.09 8.33
N GLN A 194 0.22 25.96 9.22
CA GLN A 194 0.42 25.30 10.51
C GLN A 194 0.76 23.81 10.33
N ILE A 195 -0.02 23.09 9.52
CA ILE A 195 0.21 21.64 9.23
C ILE A 195 1.59 21.41 8.62
N ILE A 196 2.01 22.29 7.69
CA ILE A 196 3.34 22.22 7.07
C ILE A 196 4.44 22.42 8.11
N HIS A 197 4.33 23.44 8.98
CA HIS A 197 5.31 23.68 10.03
C HIS A 197 5.44 22.50 10.99
N GLU A 198 4.31 21.96 11.48
CA GLU A 198 4.29 20.79 12.35
C GLU A 198 4.93 19.58 11.69
N SER A 199 4.65 19.36 10.39
CA SER A 199 5.24 18.25 9.63
C SER A 199 6.75 18.40 9.44
N ILE A 200 7.24 19.62 9.21
CA ILE A 200 8.67 19.92 9.13
C ILE A 200 9.34 19.65 10.48
N GLU A 201 8.76 20.11 11.59
CA GLU A 201 9.30 19.86 12.93
C GLU A 201 9.44 18.38 13.24
N VAL A 202 8.44 17.58 12.90
CA VAL A 202 8.47 16.11 13.08
C VAL A 202 9.55 15.44 12.24
N CYS A 203 9.77 15.89 11.01
CA CYS A 203 10.75 15.29 10.10
C CYS A 203 12.19 15.83 10.30
N SER A 204 12.35 17.01 10.89
CA SER A 204 13.64 17.69 11.08
C SER A 204 14.71 16.82 11.78
N PRO A 205 14.43 16.07 12.85
CA PRO A 205 15.44 15.24 13.51
C PRO A 205 16.04 14.17 12.58
N VAL A 206 15.25 13.61 11.69
CA VAL A 206 15.70 12.61 10.73
C VAL A 206 16.58 13.27 9.66
N MET A 207 16.19 14.43 9.16
CA MET A 207 16.98 15.20 8.19
C MET A 207 18.33 15.62 8.76
N VAL A 208 18.36 16.07 10.02
CA VAL A 208 19.61 16.41 10.73
C VAL A 208 20.50 15.18 10.93
N ALA A 209 19.93 14.05 11.35
CA ALA A 209 20.67 12.82 11.53
C ALA A 209 21.32 12.30 10.24
N HIS A 210 20.68 12.53 9.10
CA HIS A 210 21.19 12.20 7.76
C HIS A 210 22.06 13.33 7.16
N HIS A 211 22.32 14.41 7.89
CA HIS A 211 23.07 15.59 7.42
C HIS A 211 22.51 16.20 6.13
N LEU A 212 21.18 16.24 5.97
CA LEU A 212 20.53 16.80 4.79
C LEU A 212 20.41 18.31 4.87
N HIS A 213 20.55 18.98 3.75
CA HIS A 213 20.27 20.41 3.59
C HIS A 213 18.77 20.60 3.29
N PHE A 214 18.01 20.99 4.29
CA PHE A 214 16.59 21.24 4.13
C PHE A 214 16.31 22.74 3.90
N SER A 215 15.45 23.05 2.93
CA SER A 215 14.93 24.39 2.70
C SER A 215 13.42 24.37 2.48
N SER A 216 12.73 25.40 3.00
CA SER A 216 11.29 25.56 2.80
C SER A 216 10.95 26.99 2.40
N GLU A 217 10.06 27.15 1.45
CA GLU A 217 9.53 28.42 0.99
C GLU A 217 8.00 28.36 1.03
N LEU A 218 7.39 29.22 1.84
CA LEU A 218 5.95 29.36 1.99
C LEU A 218 5.54 30.79 1.64
N PRO A 219 4.40 30.99 0.95
CA PRO A 219 3.89 32.34 0.69
C PRO A 219 3.29 32.95 1.98
N ASP A 220 3.38 34.27 2.08
CA ASP A 220 2.81 35.07 3.18
C ASP A 220 1.28 35.27 3.07
N CYS A 221 0.55 34.36 2.40
CA CYS A 221 -0.89 34.42 2.23
C CYS A 221 -1.59 33.29 2.98
N GLY A 222 -2.88 33.48 3.30
CA GLY A 222 -3.67 32.45 3.96
C GLY A 222 -3.81 31.19 3.10
N LEU A 223 -3.44 30.04 3.67
CA LEU A 223 -3.45 28.75 3.03
C LEU A 223 -4.62 27.88 3.56
N SER A 224 -5.84 28.45 3.56
CA SER A 224 -7.01 27.77 4.12
C SER A 224 -7.50 26.68 3.18
N VAL A 225 -7.56 25.44 3.67
CA VAL A 225 -8.15 24.28 2.97
C VAL A 225 -9.24 23.65 3.84
N ASN A 226 -10.20 22.98 3.21
CA ASN A 226 -11.15 22.14 3.92
C ASN A 226 -10.61 20.73 3.95
N GLY A 227 -10.09 20.27 5.09
CA GLY A 227 -9.45 18.97 5.19
C GLY A 227 -9.33 18.43 6.61
N ASP A 228 -8.94 17.19 6.70
CA ASP A 228 -8.64 16.50 7.96
C ASP A 228 -7.17 16.74 8.34
N PRO A 229 -6.89 17.44 9.45
CA PRO A 229 -5.53 17.81 9.83
C PRO A 229 -4.62 16.61 10.06
N VAL A 230 -5.14 15.51 10.63
CA VAL A 230 -4.36 14.30 10.88
C VAL A 230 -3.94 13.66 9.57
N ARG A 231 -4.85 13.58 8.60
CA ARG A 231 -4.58 12.99 7.29
C ARG A 231 -3.67 13.86 6.43
N LEU A 232 -3.80 15.18 6.51
CA LEU A 232 -2.91 16.10 5.81
C LEU A 232 -1.48 16.07 6.40
N THR A 233 -1.35 15.94 7.72
CA THR A 233 -0.04 15.69 8.35
C THR A 233 0.56 14.36 7.90
N GLN A 234 -0.26 13.30 7.74
CA GLN A 234 0.16 12.01 7.25
C GLN A 234 0.70 12.10 5.81
N ILE A 235 0.02 12.84 4.92
CA ILE A 235 0.48 13.07 3.54
C ILE A 235 1.89 13.69 3.55
N LEU A 236 2.06 14.80 4.27
CA LEU A 236 3.34 15.51 4.33
C LEU A 236 4.43 14.66 4.99
N GLY A 237 4.09 13.96 6.07
CA GLY A 237 5.00 13.06 6.77
C GLY A 237 5.52 11.93 5.87
N ASN A 238 4.66 11.33 5.04
CA ASN A 238 5.04 10.31 4.09
C ASN A 238 5.96 10.87 2.99
N LEU A 239 5.65 12.02 2.43
CA LEU A 239 6.46 12.63 1.37
C LEU A 239 7.81 13.13 1.89
N LEU A 240 7.83 13.88 2.99
CA LEU A 240 9.07 14.36 3.62
C LEU A 240 9.92 13.22 4.16
N GLY A 241 9.28 12.19 4.72
CA GLY A 241 9.95 10.98 5.18
C GLY A 241 10.60 10.21 4.04
N ASN A 242 9.95 10.09 2.89
CA ASN A 242 10.53 9.49 1.70
C ASN A 242 11.71 10.31 1.18
N ALA A 243 11.57 11.64 1.06
CA ALA A 243 12.67 12.51 0.66
C ALA A 243 13.88 12.35 1.59
N ALA A 244 13.67 12.33 2.92
CA ALA A 244 14.76 12.12 3.88
C ALA A 244 15.37 10.72 3.80
N LYS A 245 14.56 9.69 3.52
CA LYS A 245 15.00 8.30 3.43
C LYS A 245 15.85 8.02 2.20
N TYR A 246 15.47 8.57 1.05
CA TYR A 246 16.08 8.27 -0.25
C TYR A 246 17.12 9.29 -0.70
N THR A 247 17.40 10.29 0.12
CA THR A 247 18.49 11.24 -0.12
C THR A 247 19.75 10.83 0.62
N PRO A 248 20.90 10.66 -0.06
CA PRO A 248 22.17 10.38 0.57
C PRO A 248 22.59 11.48 1.56
N ALA A 249 23.42 11.13 2.54
CA ALA A 249 23.96 12.07 3.48
C ALA A 249 24.66 13.25 2.77
N GLY A 250 24.36 14.47 3.21
CA GLY A 250 24.82 15.72 2.58
C GLY A 250 24.00 16.16 1.38
N GLY A 251 22.95 15.43 1.02
CA GLY A 251 22.01 15.82 -0.04
C GLY A 251 21.07 16.94 0.39
N ALA A 252 20.18 17.34 -0.53
CA ALA A 252 19.26 18.46 -0.36
C ALA A 252 17.79 18.01 -0.53
N VAL A 253 16.93 18.52 0.35
CA VAL A 253 15.46 18.39 0.27
C VAL A 253 14.86 19.77 0.29
N ARG A 254 13.98 20.07 -0.65
CA ARG A 254 13.30 21.36 -0.75
C ARG A 254 11.79 21.18 -0.71
N LEU A 255 11.13 22.00 0.10
CA LEU A 255 9.67 22.13 0.14
C LEU A 255 9.30 23.51 -0.38
N LEU A 256 8.54 23.58 -1.47
CA LEU A 256 8.03 24.82 -2.04
C LEU A 256 6.49 24.78 -1.99
N VAL A 257 5.92 25.84 -1.46
CA VAL A 257 4.46 26.03 -1.41
C VAL A 257 4.10 27.23 -2.26
N SER A 258 3.13 27.06 -3.12
CA SER A 258 2.61 28.13 -3.97
C SER A 258 1.09 28.06 -4.07
N THR A 259 0.47 29.15 -4.48
CA THR A 259 -0.97 29.23 -4.74
C THR A 259 -1.21 29.76 -6.13
N ALA A 260 -2.05 29.07 -6.89
CA ALA A 260 -2.45 29.52 -8.23
C ALA A 260 -3.92 29.17 -8.47
N ALA A 261 -4.69 30.15 -8.97
CA ALA A 261 -6.08 29.97 -9.41
C ALA A 261 -6.97 29.20 -8.41
N ASN A 262 -6.86 29.51 -7.11
CA ASN A 262 -7.63 28.86 -6.03
C ASN A 262 -7.19 27.41 -5.69
N VAL A 263 -5.97 27.04 -6.04
CA VAL A 263 -5.36 25.77 -5.72
C VAL A 263 -4.08 26.02 -4.93
N LEU A 264 -3.90 25.30 -3.85
CA LEU A 264 -2.64 25.18 -3.12
C LEU A 264 -1.80 24.12 -3.79
N GLU A 265 -0.58 24.44 -4.16
CA GLU A 265 0.42 23.49 -4.66
C GLU A 265 1.53 23.34 -3.63
N ILE A 266 1.83 22.11 -3.25
CA ILE A 266 2.93 21.73 -2.36
C ILE A 266 3.88 20.83 -3.16
N ARG A 267 5.10 21.29 -3.34
CA ARG A 267 6.15 20.61 -4.08
C ARG A 267 7.27 20.20 -3.12
N ILE A 268 7.57 18.91 -3.09
CA ILE A 268 8.67 18.35 -2.32
C ILE A 268 9.65 17.73 -3.30
N SER A 269 10.87 18.25 -3.35
CA SER A 269 11.92 17.78 -4.25
C SER A 269 13.17 17.39 -3.46
N ASP A 270 13.86 16.36 -3.94
CA ASP A 270 15.12 15.87 -3.40
C ASP A 270 16.13 15.63 -4.53
N ASN A 271 17.41 15.61 -4.18
CA ASN A 271 18.50 15.24 -5.08
C ASN A 271 19.02 13.82 -4.76
N GLY A 272 18.15 12.94 -4.33
CA GLY A 272 18.45 11.58 -3.91
C GLY A 272 18.70 10.60 -5.04
N ILE A 273 18.48 9.31 -4.74
CA ILE A 273 18.74 8.20 -5.67
C ILE A 273 17.85 8.22 -6.92
N GLY A 274 16.76 9.02 -6.91
CA GLY A 274 15.81 9.08 -8.01
C GLY A 274 14.90 7.84 -8.09
N ILE A 275 14.12 7.79 -9.17
CA ILE A 275 13.14 6.72 -9.43
C ILE A 275 13.39 6.22 -10.85
N SER A 276 13.53 4.90 -11.03
CA SER A 276 13.73 4.32 -12.35
C SER A 276 12.52 4.57 -13.27
N ALA A 277 12.77 4.71 -14.57
CA ALA A 277 11.70 4.89 -15.55
C ALA A 277 10.70 3.72 -15.58
N GLN A 278 11.12 2.54 -15.12
CA GLN A 278 10.28 1.35 -15.04
C GLN A 278 9.35 1.40 -13.83
N ALA A 279 9.81 1.93 -12.69
CA ALA A 279 9.00 2.02 -11.47
C ALA A 279 8.08 3.25 -11.48
N LEU A 280 8.49 4.37 -12.09
CA LEU A 280 7.79 5.65 -12.03
C LEU A 280 6.29 5.59 -12.36
N PRO A 281 5.81 4.85 -13.36
CA PRO A 281 4.37 4.73 -13.63
C PRO A 281 3.57 4.06 -12.51
N PHE A 282 4.23 3.30 -11.64
CA PHE A 282 3.60 2.42 -10.65
C PHE A 282 3.89 2.82 -9.19
N ILE A 283 4.60 3.94 -8.95
CA ILE A 283 5.02 4.34 -7.59
C ILE A 283 3.87 4.59 -6.61
N PHE A 284 2.68 4.86 -7.12
CA PHE A 284 1.47 5.03 -6.31
C PHE A 284 0.65 3.74 -6.15
N GLU A 285 1.03 2.65 -6.85
CA GLU A 285 0.38 1.36 -6.66
C GLU A 285 0.83 0.70 -5.35
N PRO A 286 -0.09 0.02 -4.63
CA PRO A 286 0.25 -0.58 -3.35
C PRO A 286 1.30 -1.68 -3.51
N PHE A 287 2.23 -1.73 -2.56
CA PHE A 287 3.31 -2.72 -2.47
C PHE A 287 4.36 -2.66 -3.60
N VAL A 288 4.33 -1.61 -4.41
CA VAL A 288 5.37 -1.35 -5.43
C VAL A 288 6.57 -0.69 -4.79
N GLN A 289 7.75 -1.20 -5.11
CA GLN A 289 9.04 -0.64 -4.69
C GLN A 289 10.00 -0.67 -5.87
N ASP A 290 10.78 0.40 -6.02
CA ASP A 290 11.89 0.40 -6.97
C ASP A 290 13.02 -0.51 -6.45
N VAL A 291 13.54 -1.38 -7.30
CA VAL A 291 14.62 -2.31 -6.97
C VAL A 291 15.87 -1.58 -6.47
N HIS A 292 16.16 -0.39 -7.01
CA HIS A 292 17.26 0.46 -6.56
C HIS A 292 17.05 1.03 -5.16
N ALA A 293 15.80 1.31 -4.78
CA ALA A 293 15.45 1.82 -3.47
C ALA A 293 15.58 0.76 -2.36
N ILE A 294 15.33 -0.51 -2.66
CA ILE A 294 15.43 -1.62 -1.70
C ILE A 294 16.85 -1.75 -1.14
N GLY A 295 17.86 -1.55 -1.97
CA GLY A 295 19.28 -1.65 -1.57
C GLY A 295 19.82 -0.45 -0.79
N PHE A 296 19.10 0.71 -0.78
CA PHE A 296 19.65 1.95 -0.26
C PHE A 296 19.41 2.15 1.25
N ASN A 297 18.20 2.02 1.74
CA ASN A 297 17.88 2.33 3.15
C ASN A 297 16.83 1.42 3.77
N GLY A 298 16.80 0.17 3.36
CA GLY A 298 15.85 -0.83 3.81
C GLY A 298 14.49 -0.72 3.11
N ALA A 299 13.88 -1.86 2.95
CA ALA A 299 12.55 -1.95 2.40
C ALA A 299 11.54 -1.30 3.36
N GLY A 300 10.50 -0.72 2.81
CA GLY A 300 9.25 -0.44 3.52
C GLY A 300 8.18 -1.30 2.86
N LEU A 301 6.93 -1.15 3.23
CA LEU A 301 5.84 -1.91 2.59
C LEU A 301 5.51 -1.44 1.16
N GLY A 302 6.02 -0.28 0.71
CA GLY A 302 5.61 0.31 -0.57
C GLY A 302 4.17 0.83 -0.57
N ILE A 303 3.69 1.26 0.60
CA ILE A 303 2.30 1.69 0.81
C ILE A 303 2.20 3.21 0.95
N GLY A 304 3.24 3.87 1.45
CA GLY A 304 3.19 5.28 1.83
C GLY A 304 2.71 6.20 0.71
N LEU A 305 3.16 6.00 -0.54
CA LEU A 305 2.71 6.80 -1.68
C LEU A 305 1.29 6.46 -2.12
N THR A 306 0.85 5.22 -1.98
CA THR A 306 -0.54 4.82 -2.21
C THR A 306 -1.46 5.55 -1.25
N VAL A 307 -1.13 5.55 0.05
CA VAL A 307 -1.88 6.29 1.07
C VAL A 307 -1.90 7.79 0.77
N VAL A 308 -0.79 8.36 0.31
CA VAL A 308 -0.74 9.77 -0.12
C VAL A 308 -1.74 10.03 -1.25
N ARG A 309 -1.75 9.24 -2.32
CA ARG A 309 -2.68 9.39 -3.44
C ARG A 309 -4.13 9.35 -2.97
N GLU A 310 -4.49 8.32 -2.25
CA GLU A 310 -5.86 8.11 -1.77
C GLU A 310 -6.33 9.25 -0.84
N LEU A 311 -5.48 9.68 0.07
CA LEU A 311 -5.80 10.79 0.98
C LEU A 311 -5.91 12.12 0.23
N VAL A 312 -5.03 12.39 -0.72
CA VAL A 312 -5.08 13.62 -1.52
C VAL A 312 -6.35 13.64 -2.39
N GLU A 313 -6.69 12.53 -3.05
CA GLU A 313 -7.91 12.40 -3.84
C GLU A 313 -9.17 12.53 -2.98
N ALA A 314 -9.17 11.95 -1.76
CA ALA A 314 -10.27 12.11 -0.81
C ALA A 314 -10.47 13.56 -0.34
N HIS A 315 -9.43 14.40 -0.40
CA HIS A 315 -9.49 15.84 -0.17
C HIS A 315 -9.82 16.66 -1.43
N GLY A 316 -10.14 15.99 -2.55
CA GLY A 316 -10.43 16.65 -3.83
C GLY A 316 -9.20 17.24 -4.52
N GLY A 317 -8.01 16.78 -4.17
CA GLY A 317 -6.72 17.17 -4.72
C GLY A 317 -6.18 16.20 -5.77
N THR A 318 -4.94 16.45 -6.20
CA THR A 318 -4.17 15.54 -7.06
C THR A 318 -2.73 15.42 -6.57
N VAL A 319 -2.10 14.26 -6.82
CA VAL A 319 -0.67 14.08 -6.55
C VAL A 319 0.01 13.51 -7.79
N THR A 320 1.21 14.02 -8.09
CA THR A 320 2.07 13.53 -9.16
C THR A 320 3.49 13.33 -8.64
N GLY A 321 4.22 12.38 -9.23
CA GLY A 321 5.62 12.13 -8.95
C GLY A 321 6.43 12.18 -10.23
N ASN A 322 7.58 12.83 -10.19
CA ASN A 322 8.50 12.99 -11.31
C ASN A 322 9.92 12.60 -10.89
N SER A 323 10.68 12.02 -11.81
CA SER A 323 12.11 11.77 -11.67
C SER A 323 12.73 11.64 -13.05
N GLU A 324 13.93 12.18 -13.21
CA GLU A 324 14.72 12.03 -14.46
C GLU A 324 15.51 10.70 -14.50
N GLY A 325 15.33 9.84 -13.48
CA GLY A 325 15.99 8.54 -13.37
C GLY A 325 16.99 8.45 -12.23
N ASP A 326 17.80 7.40 -12.27
CA ASP A 326 18.74 7.04 -11.20
C ASP A 326 19.73 8.17 -10.92
N GLY A 327 19.87 8.53 -9.63
CA GLY A 327 20.76 9.58 -9.16
C GLY A 327 20.34 11.00 -9.50
N LYS A 328 19.12 11.20 -10.03
CA LYS A 328 18.59 12.53 -10.40
C LYS A 328 17.62 13.12 -9.40
N GLY A 329 17.38 12.41 -8.30
CA GLY A 329 16.38 12.80 -7.31
C GLY A 329 14.95 12.60 -7.77
N SER A 330 14.02 13.04 -6.95
CA SER A 330 12.59 12.98 -7.23
C SER A 330 11.86 14.25 -6.84
N GLU A 331 10.70 14.45 -7.43
CA GLU A 331 9.80 15.56 -7.14
C GLU A 331 8.38 15.04 -7.03
N PHE A 332 7.73 15.37 -5.91
CA PHE A 332 6.32 15.09 -5.67
C PHE A 332 5.55 16.40 -5.57
N VAL A 333 4.47 16.50 -6.32
CA VAL A 333 3.61 17.69 -6.36
C VAL A 333 2.21 17.29 -5.89
N VAL A 334 1.76 17.90 -4.80
CA VAL A 334 0.40 17.75 -4.26
C VAL A 334 -0.37 19.03 -4.54
N THR A 335 -1.58 18.90 -5.05
CA THR A 335 -2.51 20.02 -5.20
C THR A 335 -3.74 19.83 -4.31
N LEU A 336 -4.20 20.89 -3.66
CA LEU A 336 -5.41 20.88 -2.84
C LEU A 336 -6.27 22.12 -3.15
N PRO A 337 -7.60 22.01 -3.15
CA PRO A 337 -8.48 23.17 -3.34
C PRO A 337 -8.43 24.11 -2.15
N LEU A 338 -8.19 25.39 -2.40
CA LEU A 338 -8.28 26.44 -1.38
C LEU A 338 -9.74 26.79 -1.10
N VAL A 339 -10.04 27.08 0.17
CA VAL A 339 -11.34 27.64 0.56
C VAL A 339 -11.41 29.09 0.11
N LYS A 340 -12.45 29.45 -0.63
CA LYS A 340 -12.71 30.86 -0.98
C LYS A 340 -13.14 31.62 0.27
N HIS A 341 -12.40 32.66 0.58
CA HIS A 341 -12.82 33.66 1.59
C HIS A 341 -13.85 34.60 1.01
#